data_1f1a3a91bcb59d7e2c24bace9360d6f6
#
_entry.id   1f1a3a91bcb59d7e2c24bace9360d6f6
#
_cell.length_a   1.000
_cell.length_b   1.000
_cell.length_c   1.000
_cell.angle_alpha   90.00
_cell.angle_beta   90.00
_cell.angle_gamma   90.00
#
_symmetry.space_group_name_H-M   'P 1'
#
loop_
_entity.id
_entity.type
_entity.pdbx_description
1 polymer ?
#
loop_
_entity_poly.entity_id
_entity_poly.type
_entity_poly.pdbx_seq_one_letter_code
_entity_poly.pdbx_strand_id
1 'polypeptide(L)'
;MPSTTVIILADHPPPPESLLAALRTMDAALVEATLQELLSGPREGLPAADVLLAPARAPGESVRTAVRRLRRRYTAPIVVVWTVDDFAALEEHVRLGHDYLVPPFLPALVGARLHSCTERAELGRTLREADARAELMSYEKELEIGREIQAGFLPEALPVPDGWEIDVRFRPARQVAGDFYDVFELVHRRRLALVVADVCDKGVGAALFMALIRSLLRHTAENSGLQHLVAAGRSGGRIPVVGATPLLNAVTATNGYLTRNHLRQGYFATLFFGVLDPLTGSLVYINGGHNPPLLIGADGGPPVALDVTGPAVGVLPDCVYTLGYAQLDPGDTLFVFTDGVPEARCPDGRFLGDERMLDLLCAERDGRPLSGKAVLDRMDSAVREHTGSAEQHDDVTMLALHRPRAARGPHGSRAGYPEAA
;
A
#
# COMPACT_ATOMS: atom_id res chain seq x y z
N MET A 1 12.29 13.38 -43.17
CA MET A 1 12.60 13.76 -41.78
C MET A 1 11.51 14.71 -41.32
N PRO A 2 11.01 14.68 -40.10
CA PRO A 2 10.01 15.64 -39.65
C PRO A 2 10.65 17.04 -39.72
N SER A 3 9.97 17.98 -40.37
CA SER A 3 10.41 19.35 -40.47
C SER A 3 10.46 19.99 -39.07
N THR A 4 11.61 20.56 -38.71
CA THR A 4 11.78 21.28 -37.43
C THR A 4 10.81 22.45 -37.36
N THR A 5 9.97 22.51 -36.30
CA THR A 5 9.04 23.62 -36.11
C THR A 5 9.74 24.72 -35.29
N VAL A 6 9.83 25.91 -35.85
CA VAL A 6 10.45 27.09 -35.24
C VAL A 6 9.39 28.15 -35.00
N ILE A 7 9.16 28.52 -33.74
CA ILE A 7 8.45 29.76 -33.41
C ILE A 7 9.47 30.90 -33.40
N ILE A 8 9.20 31.94 -34.16
CA ILE A 8 10.05 33.15 -34.20
C ILE A 8 9.28 34.32 -33.58
N LEU A 9 9.91 35.03 -32.66
CA LEU A 9 9.34 36.24 -32.09
C LEU A 9 9.50 37.39 -33.07
N ALA A 10 8.38 37.93 -33.53
CA ALA A 10 8.32 38.98 -34.54
C ALA A 10 8.38 40.42 -33.97
N ASP A 11 8.38 40.55 -32.65
CA ASP A 11 8.38 41.83 -31.93
C ASP A 11 9.77 42.16 -31.31
N HIS A 12 10.18 43.43 -31.45
CA HIS A 12 11.25 44.13 -30.74
C HIS A 12 12.68 43.52 -30.73
N PRO A 13 13.43 43.65 -31.76
CA PRO A 13 13.18 44.09 -33.15
C PRO A 13 12.68 42.90 -33.99
N PRO A 14 12.14 43.15 -35.18
CA PRO A 14 11.81 42.11 -36.12
C PRO A 14 13.07 41.36 -36.59
N PRO A 15 12.95 40.08 -36.93
CA PRO A 15 14.11 39.30 -37.38
C PRO A 15 14.68 39.85 -38.69
N PRO A 16 16.03 39.89 -38.85
CA PRO A 16 16.68 40.34 -40.07
C PRO A 16 16.24 39.49 -41.27
N GLU A 17 16.08 40.12 -42.44
CA GLU A 17 15.70 39.43 -43.68
C GLU A 17 16.68 38.31 -44.03
N SER A 18 17.98 38.50 -43.76
CA SER A 18 19.02 37.49 -43.97
C SER A 18 18.81 36.25 -43.09
N LEU A 19 18.30 36.42 -41.86
CA LEU A 19 17.96 35.29 -40.97
C LEU A 19 16.70 34.58 -41.46
N LEU A 20 15.66 35.34 -41.82
CA LEU A 20 14.42 34.76 -42.38
C LEU A 20 14.71 34.01 -43.70
N ALA A 21 15.52 34.58 -44.58
CA ALA A 21 15.93 33.91 -45.81
C ALA A 21 16.69 32.62 -45.54
N ALA A 22 17.60 32.61 -44.55
CA ALA A 22 18.29 31.39 -44.14
C ALA A 22 17.36 30.31 -43.62
N LEU A 23 16.39 30.70 -42.77
CA LEU A 23 15.39 29.77 -42.21
C LEU A 23 14.43 29.22 -43.29
N ARG A 24 14.03 30.04 -44.26
CA ARG A 24 13.18 29.61 -45.39
C ARG A 24 13.84 28.61 -46.33
N THR A 25 15.17 28.61 -46.41
CA THR A 25 15.92 27.64 -47.21
C THR A 25 16.07 26.28 -46.51
N MET A 26 15.71 26.22 -45.24
CA MET A 26 15.70 24.99 -44.45
C MET A 26 14.31 24.37 -44.52
N ASP A 27 14.25 23.05 -44.38
CA ASP A 27 12.97 22.31 -44.26
C ASP A 27 12.40 22.48 -42.85
N ALA A 28 12.09 23.75 -42.48
CA ALA A 28 11.56 24.13 -41.18
C ALA A 28 10.18 24.81 -41.32
N ALA A 29 9.23 24.41 -40.50
CA ALA A 29 7.95 25.08 -40.37
C ALA A 29 8.14 26.33 -39.50
N LEU A 30 8.02 27.54 -40.10
CA LEU A 30 8.13 28.81 -39.37
C LEU A 30 6.75 29.28 -38.90
N VAL A 31 6.65 29.62 -37.62
CA VAL A 31 5.45 30.20 -37.02
C VAL A 31 5.84 31.52 -36.35
N GLU A 32 5.25 32.61 -36.79
CA GLU A 32 5.48 33.91 -36.19
C GLU A 32 4.53 34.10 -34.98
N ALA A 33 5.09 34.61 -33.89
CA ALA A 33 4.35 34.95 -32.67
C ALA A 33 4.96 36.18 -32.00
N THR A 34 4.21 36.87 -31.18
CA THR A 34 4.73 37.91 -30.31
C THR A 34 4.99 37.38 -28.90
N LEU A 35 5.95 38.01 -28.20
CA LEU A 35 6.20 37.64 -26.81
C LEU A 35 4.97 37.83 -25.92
N GLN A 36 4.18 38.88 -26.21
CA GLN A 36 2.94 39.15 -25.49
C GLN A 36 1.88 38.05 -25.70
N GLU A 37 1.73 37.51 -26.91
CA GLU A 37 0.85 36.38 -27.19
C GLU A 37 1.26 35.13 -26.40
N LEU A 38 2.53 34.81 -26.35
CA LEU A 38 3.04 33.69 -25.57
C LEU A 38 2.88 33.88 -24.05
N LEU A 39 2.96 35.14 -23.58
CA LEU A 39 2.74 35.50 -22.18
C LEU A 39 1.24 35.58 -21.78
N SER A 40 0.33 35.90 -22.70
CA SER A 40 -1.11 35.98 -22.43
C SER A 40 -1.78 34.61 -22.40
N GLY A 41 -1.12 33.60 -22.91
CA GLY A 41 -1.59 32.22 -23.10
C GLY A 41 -1.58 31.87 -24.58
N PRO A 42 -1.16 30.63 -24.94
CA PRO A 42 -1.08 30.24 -26.33
C PRO A 42 -2.45 30.31 -26.98
N ARG A 43 -2.57 30.94 -28.15
CA ARG A 43 -3.75 30.88 -29.02
C ARG A 43 -4.12 29.41 -29.25
N GLU A 44 -5.42 29.11 -29.30
CA GLU A 44 -5.87 27.84 -29.87
C GLU A 44 -5.32 27.73 -31.29
N GLY A 45 -4.37 26.80 -31.52
CA GLY A 45 -3.76 26.57 -32.83
C GLY A 45 -2.25 26.80 -32.95
N LEU A 46 -1.54 27.26 -31.91
CA LEU A 46 -0.08 27.25 -31.95
C LEU A 46 0.42 25.79 -31.96
N PRO A 47 1.25 25.36 -32.93
CA PRO A 47 1.81 24.03 -32.99
C PRO A 47 2.84 23.82 -31.89
N ALA A 48 3.13 22.54 -31.56
CA ALA A 48 4.32 22.20 -30.80
C ALA A 48 5.57 22.67 -31.56
N ALA A 49 6.48 23.35 -30.89
CA ALA A 49 7.69 23.85 -31.49
C ALA A 49 8.94 23.22 -30.87
N ASP A 50 9.93 22.94 -31.75
CA ASP A 50 11.22 22.43 -31.32
C ASP A 50 12.14 23.58 -30.87
N VAL A 51 12.02 24.73 -31.51
CA VAL A 51 12.85 25.91 -31.27
C VAL A 51 11.98 27.15 -31.09
N LEU A 52 12.28 27.96 -30.06
CA LEU A 52 11.82 29.32 -29.90
C LEU A 52 12.98 30.27 -30.24
N LEU A 53 12.84 30.98 -31.33
CA LEU A 53 13.84 31.95 -31.78
C LEU A 53 13.43 33.37 -31.33
N ALA A 54 14.23 33.99 -30.45
CA ALA A 54 13.95 35.27 -29.82
C ALA A 54 15.04 36.31 -30.10
N PRO A 55 14.71 37.60 -30.21
CA PRO A 55 15.74 38.62 -30.27
C PRO A 55 16.46 38.79 -28.93
N ALA A 56 17.76 39.10 -28.93
CA ALA A 56 18.51 39.27 -27.68
C ALA A 56 17.99 40.43 -26.81
N ARG A 57 17.30 41.39 -27.38
CA ARG A 57 16.66 42.51 -26.66
C ARG A 57 15.37 42.10 -25.91
N ALA A 58 14.83 40.91 -26.17
CA ALA A 58 13.70 40.41 -25.40
C ALA A 58 14.13 40.10 -23.96
N PRO A 59 13.39 40.51 -22.91
CA PRO A 59 13.80 40.25 -21.52
C PRO A 59 13.90 38.75 -21.27
N GLY A 60 15.06 38.29 -20.81
CA GLY A 60 15.34 36.85 -20.63
C GLY A 60 14.33 36.13 -19.73
N GLU A 61 13.87 36.75 -18.64
CA GLU A 61 12.84 36.18 -17.75
C GLU A 61 11.47 36.11 -18.42
N SER A 62 11.12 37.03 -19.32
CA SER A 62 9.89 36.96 -20.10
C SER A 62 9.90 35.79 -21.07
N VAL A 63 11.06 35.58 -21.76
CA VAL A 63 11.27 34.43 -22.64
C VAL A 63 11.17 33.12 -21.85
N ARG A 64 11.79 33.02 -20.69
CA ARG A 64 11.67 31.85 -19.81
C ARG A 64 10.21 31.59 -19.37
N THR A 65 9.47 32.64 -19.07
CA THR A 65 8.06 32.52 -18.70
C THR A 65 7.20 32.02 -19.87
N ALA A 66 7.46 32.51 -21.08
CA ALA A 66 6.82 32.02 -22.31
C ALA A 66 7.11 30.52 -22.53
N VAL A 67 8.36 30.09 -22.39
CA VAL A 67 8.74 28.66 -22.48
C VAL A 67 8.07 27.81 -21.44
N ARG A 68 7.99 28.28 -20.18
CA ARG A 68 7.25 27.53 -19.10
C ARG A 68 5.76 27.35 -19.43
N ARG A 69 5.14 28.33 -20.09
CA ARG A 69 3.73 28.24 -20.52
C ARG A 69 3.57 27.27 -21.68
N LEU A 70 4.46 27.30 -22.66
CA LEU A 70 4.47 26.33 -23.76
C LEU A 70 4.67 24.91 -23.23
N ARG A 71 5.55 24.72 -22.25
CA ARG A 71 5.81 23.41 -21.63
C ARG A 71 4.59 22.77 -20.96
N ARG A 72 3.62 23.55 -20.50
CA ARG A 72 2.39 22.99 -19.91
C ARG A 72 1.51 22.25 -20.91
N ARG A 73 1.71 22.50 -22.20
CA ARG A 73 0.87 21.96 -23.28
C ARG A 73 1.63 21.10 -24.28
N TYR A 74 2.95 21.36 -24.40
CA TYR A 74 3.85 20.72 -25.37
C TYR A 74 5.22 20.43 -24.75
N THR A 75 6.10 19.73 -25.48
CA THR A 75 7.53 19.67 -25.15
C THR A 75 8.11 21.08 -25.14
N ALA A 76 8.95 21.42 -24.14
CA ALA A 76 9.54 22.73 -24.04
C ALA A 76 10.47 22.98 -25.25
N PRO A 77 10.26 24.05 -26.01
CA PRO A 77 11.17 24.40 -27.11
C PRO A 77 12.53 24.83 -26.58
N ILE A 78 13.54 24.62 -27.39
CA ILE A 78 14.88 25.17 -27.15
C ILE A 78 14.85 26.66 -27.44
N VAL A 79 15.42 27.46 -26.54
CA VAL A 79 15.56 28.91 -26.80
C VAL A 79 16.86 29.18 -27.53
N VAL A 80 16.74 29.77 -28.70
CA VAL A 80 17.88 30.31 -29.48
C VAL A 80 17.65 31.79 -29.64
N VAL A 81 18.65 32.57 -29.28
CA VAL A 81 18.57 34.02 -29.29
C VAL A 81 19.40 34.59 -30.44
N TRP A 82 18.85 35.53 -31.17
CA TRP A 82 19.60 36.18 -32.25
C TRP A 82 19.86 37.64 -31.94
N THR A 83 21.01 38.14 -32.43
CA THR A 83 21.36 39.56 -32.45
C THR A 83 22.15 39.89 -33.68
N VAL A 84 22.13 41.20 -34.08
CA VAL A 84 22.97 41.72 -35.17
C VAL A 84 24.14 42.47 -34.57
N ASP A 85 23.92 43.27 -33.53
CA ASP A 85 24.86 44.27 -33.01
C ASP A 85 24.83 44.39 -31.47
N ASP A 86 23.82 43.86 -30.78
CA ASP A 86 23.66 44.00 -29.32
C ASP A 86 24.21 42.76 -28.58
N PHE A 87 25.52 42.69 -28.47
CA PHE A 87 26.22 41.60 -27.82
C PHE A 87 26.10 41.64 -26.30
N ALA A 88 25.84 42.83 -25.71
CA ALA A 88 25.61 42.94 -24.26
C ALA A 88 24.30 42.26 -23.83
N ALA A 89 23.22 42.47 -24.59
CA ALA A 89 21.96 41.78 -24.38
C ALA A 89 22.09 40.26 -24.59
N LEU A 90 22.91 39.85 -25.55
CA LEU A 90 23.18 38.43 -25.81
C LEU A 90 23.84 37.73 -24.60
N GLU A 91 24.76 38.42 -23.92
CA GLU A 91 25.46 37.86 -22.74
C GLU A 91 24.49 37.47 -21.61
N GLU A 92 23.42 38.24 -21.38
CA GLU A 92 22.39 37.93 -20.42
C GLU A 92 21.70 36.59 -20.76
N HIS A 93 21.34 36.41 -22.02
CA HIS A 93 20.69 35.18 -22.47
C HIS A 93 21.61 33.94 -22.38
N VAL A 94 22.90 34.12 -22.69
CA VAL A 94 23.90 33.04 -22.57
C VAL A 94 24.03 32.59 -21.10
N ARG A 95 24.03 33.55 -20.15
CA ARG A 95 24.02 33.23 -18.70
C ARG A 95 22.76 32.51 -18.27
N LEU A 96 21.63 32.68 -18.95
CA LEU A 96 20.40 31.97 -18.74
C LEU A 96 20.38 30.57 -19.40
N GLY A 97 21.44 30.18 -20.11
CA GLY A 97 21.56 28.88 -20.78
C GLY A 97 20.88 28.84 -22.15
N HIS A 98 20.55 29.96 -22.74
CA HIS A 98 20.03 30.02 -24.10
C HIS A 98 21.14 29.90 -25.14
N ASP A 99 20.86 29.20 -26.24
CA ASP A 99 21.74 29.18 -27.39
C ASP A 99 21.60 30.48 -28.22
N TYR A 100 22.52 30.73 -29.16
CA TYR A 100 22.52 32.01 -29.90
C TYR A 100 22.92 31.88 -31.37
N LEU A 101 22.44 32.84 -32.17
CA LEU A 101 22.78 33.07 -33.55
C LEU A 101 23.30 34.51 -33.75
N VAL A 102 24.41 34.66 -34.47
CA VAL A 102 25.01 35.95 -34.82
C VAL A 102 25.37 35.98 -36.30
N PRO A 103 25.47 37.17 -36.92
CA PRO A 103 25.89 37.31 -38.32
C PRO A 103 27.26 36.66 -38.57
N PRO A 104 27.50 36.19 -39.83
CA PRO A 104 26.59 36.20 -40.97
C PRO A 104 25.55 35.06 -40.88
N PHE A 105 24.27 35.37 -41.15
CA PHE A 105 23.18 34.37 -41.15
C PHE A 105 23.16 33.59 -42.48
N LEU A 106 24.18 32.78 -42.70
CA LEU A 106 24.25 31.90 -43.87
C LEU A 106 23.42 30.63 -43.60
N PRO A 107 22.62 30.16 -44.58
CA PRO A 107 21.75 28.99 -44.38
C PRO A 107 22.46 27.78 -43.78
N ALA A 108 23.64 27.44 -44.27
CA ALA A 108 24.44 26.33 -43.78
C ALA A 108 24.85 26.48 -42.28
N LEU A 109 25.22 27.71 -41.86
CA LEU A 109 25.64 27.98 -40.48
C LEU A 109 24.45 28.01 -39.53
N VAL A 110 23.35 28.64 -39.94
CA VAL A 110 22.09 28.64 -39.14
C VAL A 110 21.58 27.24 -38.97
N GLY A 111 21.54 26.45 -40.05
CA GLY A 111 21.09 25.08 -40.01
C GLY A 111 21.95 24.19 -39.12
N ALA A 112 23.26 24.23 -39.26
CA ALA A 112 24.18 23.45 -38.43
C ALA A 112 24.03 23.84 -36.94
N ARG A 113 23.83 25.12 -36.62
CA ARG A 113 23.68 25.59 -35.24
C ARG A 113 22.36 25.10 -34.64
N LEU A 114 21.23 25.26 -35.33
CA LEU A 114 19.95 24.79 -34.87
C LEU A 114 19.94 23.26 -34.67
N HIS A 115 20.51 22.53 -35.63
CA HIS A 115 20.65 21.08 -35.52
C HIS A 115 21.45 20.66 -34.28
N SER A 116 22.64 21.29 -34.06
CA SER A 116 23.44 20.99 -32.86
C SER A 116 22.71 21.34 -31.55
N CYS A 117 21.89 22.40 -31.56
CA CYS A 117 21.06 22.73 -30.38
C CYS A 117 20.00 21.70 -30.11
N THR A 118 19.27 21.25 -31.15
CA THR A 118 18.24 20.21 -31.01
C THR A 118 18.83 18.88 -30.58
N GLU A 119 19.92 18.42 -31.18
CA GLU A 119 20.61 17.18 -30.79
C GLU A 119 21.07 17.22 -29.31
N ARG A 120 21.67 18.31 -28.85
CA ARG A 120 22.09 18.43 -27.45
C ARG A 120 20.93 18.41 -26.48
N ALA A 121 19.80 19.01 -26.83
CA ALA A 121 18.62 19.02 -25.97
C ALA A 121 17.97 17.65 -25.94
N GLU A 122 17.91 16.95 -27.06
CA GLU A 122 17.41 15.57 -27.11
C GLU A 122 18.28 14.63 -26.28
N LEU A 123 19.60 14.69 -26.44
CA LEU A 123 20.51 13.90 -25.63
C LEU A 123 20.36 14.20 -24.14
N GLY A 124 20.30 15.48 -23.76
CA GLY A 124 20.08 15.88 -22.37
C GLY A 124 18.74 15.46 -21.82
N ARG A 125 17.68 15.34 -22.65
CA ARG A 125 16.39 14.79 -22.25
C ARG A 125 16.48 13.28 -22.03
N THR A 126 17.05 12.56 -22.99
CA THR A 126 17.22 11.10 -22.90
C THR A 126 18.05 10.70 -21.68
N LEU A 127 19.11 11.42 -21.38
CA LEU A 127 19.92 11.16 -20.17
C LEU A 127 19.09 11.36 -18.90
N ARG A 128 18.34 12.46 -18.78
CA ARG A 128 17.49 12.71 -17.60
C ARG A 128 16.39 11.68 -17.45
N GLU A 129 15.78 11.24 -18.54
CA GLU A 129 14.77 10.16 -18.53
C GLU A 129 15.41 8.83 -18.12
N ALA A 130 16.62 8.53 -18.58
CA ALA A 130 17.37 7.34 -18.18
C ALA A 130 17.75 7.37 -16.69
N ASP A 131 18.24 8.52 -16.20
CA ASP A 131 18.59 8.69 -14.76
C ASP A 131 17.36 8.54 -13.88
N ALA A 132 16.23 9.20 -14.22
CA ALA A 132 14.99 9.10 -13.47
C ALA A 132 14.44 7.66 -13.48
N ARG A 133 14.57 6.94 -14.59
CA ARG A 133 14.18 5.53 -14.69
C ARG A 133 15.08 4.62 -13.84
N ALA A 134 16.38 4.87 -13.84
CA ALA A 134 17.34 4.12 -13.02
C ALA A 134 17.08 4.34 -11.52
N GLU A 135 16.77 5.57 -11.10
CA GLU A 135 16.39 5.89 -9.72
C GLU A 135 15.09 5.18 -9.30
N LEU A 136 14.07 5.19 -10.17
CA LEU A 136 12.81 4.48 -9.94
C LEU A 136 13.04 2.96 -9.78
N MET A 137 13.82 2.36 -10.68
CA MET A 137 14.14 0.92 -10.60
C MET A 137 14.93 0.57 -9.34
N SER A 138 15.84 1.45 -8.88
CA SER A 138 16.56 1.26 -7.62
C SER A 138 15.61 1.27 -6.43
N TYR A 139 14.66 2.20 -6.40
CA TYR A 139 13.65 2.30 -5.36
C TYR A 139 12.70 1.08 -5.33
N GLU A 140 12.26 0.62 -6.51
CA GLU A 140 11.43 -0.60 -6.61
C GLU A 140 12.16 -1.82 -6.06
N LYS A 141 13.45 -1.95 -6.35
CA LYS A 141 14.29 -3.04 -5.84
C LYS A 141 14.46 -3.00 -4.32
N GLU A 142 14.62 -1.82 -3.73
CA GLU A 142 14.69 -1.66 -2.28
C GLU A 142 13.38 -2.07 -1.60
N LEU A 143 12.23 -1.73 -2.21
CA LEU A 143 10.92 -2.17 -1.71
C LEU A 143 10.73 -3.69 -1.83
N GLU A 144 11.24 -4.32 -2.90
CA GLU A 144 11.18 -5.77 -3.06
C GLU A 144 11.99 -6.49 -1.97
N ILE A 145 13.19 -6.00 -1.67
CA ILE A 145 13.98 -6.50 -0.53
C ILE A 145 13.21 -6.32 0.79
N GLY A 146 12.57 -5.17 0.99
CA GLY A 146 11.71 -4.92 2.15
C GLY A 146 10.58 -5.94 2.28
N ARG A 147 9.94 -6.29 1.15
CA ARG A 147 8.90 -7.32 1.08
C ARG A 147 9.43 -8.72 1.46
N GLU A 148 10.60 -9.10 0.95
CA GLU A 148 11.23 -10.39 1.29
C GLU A 148 11.54 -10.47 2.79
N ILE A 149 12.11 -9.41 3.36
CA ILE A 149 12.37 -9.33 4.80
C ILE A 149 11.07 -9.43 5.58
N GLN A 150 10.01 -8.71 5.18
CA GLN A 150 8.71 -8.74 5.84
C GLN A 150 8.08 -10.13 5.78
N ALA A 151 8.15 -10.81 4.66
CA ALA A 151 7.65 -12.18 4.52
C ALA A 151 8.29 -13.14 5.51
N GLY A 152 9.56 -12.93 5.88
CA GLY A 152 10.26 -13.70 6.90
C GLY A 152 9.74 -13.50 8.34
N PHE A 153 8.94 -12.43 8.59
CA PHE A 153 8.26 -12.27 9.87
C PHE A 153 6.95 -13.06 9.93
N LEU A 154 6.31 -13.37 8.81
CA LEU A 154 5.09 -14.16 8.81
C LEU A 154 5.39 -15.66 9.00
N PRO A 155 4.50 -16.46 9.60
CA PRO A 155 4.75 -17.89 9.78
C PRO A 155 4.74 -18.62 8.43
N GLU A 156 5.82 -19.37 8.15
CA GLU A 156 5.93 -20.23 6.96
C GLU A 156 4.94 -21.40 7.02
N ALA A 157 4.67 -21.92 8.21
CA ALA A 157 3.70 -22.98 8.47
C ALA A 157 2.90 -22.65 9.73
N LEU A 158 1.61 -22.90 9.67
CA LEU A 158 0.72 -22.70 10.82
C LEU A 158 0.74 -23.95 11.69
N PRO A 159 0.94 -23.82 13.01
CA PRO A 159 0.72 -24.94 13.94
C PRO A 159 -0.78 -25.22 14.01
N VAL A 160 -1.19 -26.41 13.60
CA VAL A 160 -2.59 -26.85 13.62
C VAL A 160 -2.75 -27.96 14.65
N PRO A 161 -3.49 -27.72 15.74
CA PRO A 161 -3.76 -28.77 16.74
C PRO A 161 -4.66 -29.88 16.17
N ASP A 162 -4.55 -31.07 16.70
CA ASP A 162 -5.40 -32.21 16.32
C ASP A 162 -6.89 -31.87 16.49
N GLY A 163 -7.66 -32.13 15.45
CA GLY A 163 -9.11 -31.86 15.44
C GLY A 163 -9.48 -30.39 15.16
N TRP A 164 -8.54 -29.61 14.63
CA TRP A 164 -8.74 -28.24 14.20
C TRP A 164 -8.29 -28.04 12.75
N GLU A 165 -8.81 -26.99 12.11
CA GLU A 165 -8.36 -26.49 10.82
C GLU A 165 -8.08 -25.00 10.94
N ILE A 166 -6.97 -24.54 10.36
CA ILE A 166 -6.57 -23.14 10.35
C ILE A 166 -6.14 -22.76 8.94
N ASP A 167 -6.81 -21.78 8.40
CA ASP A 167 -6.54 -21.25 7.09
C ASP A 167 -6.34 -19.73 7.17
N VAL A 168 -5.49 -19.18 6.30
CA VAL A 168 -5.23 -17.74 6.20
C VAL A 168 -5.26 -17.32 4.74
N ARG A 169 -5.75 -16.11 4.50
CA ARG A 169 -5.57 -15.37 3.25
C ARG A 169 -4.94 -14.03 3.59
N PHE A 170 -3.80 -13.76 2.98
CA PHE A 170 -3.05 -12.51 3.16
C PHE A 170 -2.70 -11.93 1.79
N ARG A 171 -3.14 -10.72 1.54
CA ARG A 171 -2.91 -10.02 0.27
C ARG A 171 -2.58 -8.56 0.52
N PRO A 172 -1.31 -8.19 0.47
CA PRO A 172 -0.87 -6.81 0.56
C PRO A 172 -1.44 -5.95 -0.59
N ALA A 173 -1.80 -4.70 -0.30
CA ALA A 173 -2.18 -3.72 -1.31
C ALA A 173 -0.96 -3.12 -2.04
N ARG A 174 0.19 -3.10 -1.36
CA ARG A 174 1.46 -2.58 -1.89
C ARG A 174 2.56 -3.63 -1.77
N GLN A 175 3.81 -3.24 -2.07
CA GLN A 175 4.97 -4.13 -1.92
C GLN A 175 5.17 -4.61 -0.48
N VAL A 176 4.86 -3.77 0.49
CA VAL A 176 4.91 -4.08 1.92
C VAL A 176 3.58 -3.71 2.58
N ALA A 177 3.19 -4.46 3.62
CA ALA A 177 1.91 -4.40 4.29
C ALA A 177 2.01 -3.80 5.70
N GLY A 178 0.94 -3.11 6.15
CA GLY A 178 0.72 -2.80 7.57
C GLY A 178 0.13 -3.98 8.32
N ASP A 179 -0.70 -4.74 7.66
CA ASP A 179 -1.35 -5.94 8.18
C ASP A 179 -0.37 -7.06 8.53
N PHE A 180 -0.72 -7.84 9.54
CA PHE A 180 -0.07 -9.13 9.78
C PHE A 180 -0.98 -10.12 10.49
N TYR A 181 -0.60 -11.36 10.39
CA TYR A 181 -1.14 -12.45 11.19
C TYR A 181 -0.01 -13.25 11.84
N ASP A 182 -0.29 -13.90 12.95
CA ASP A 182 0.60 -14.87 13.56
C ASP A 182 -0.20 -15.98 14.24
N VAL A 183 0.29 -17.21 14.17
CA VAL A 183 -0.25 -18.36 14.87
C VAL A 183 0.92 -19.12 15.48
N PHE A 184 0.92 -19.30 16.79
CA PHE A 184 2.02 -19.95 17.48
C PHE A 184 1.56 -20.68 18.75
N GLU A 185 2.35 -21.65 19.16
CA GLU A 185 2.05 -22.46 20.34
C GLU A 185 2.50 -21.78 21.64
N LEU A 186 1.68 -21.87 22.67
CA LEU A 186 1.96 -21.39 24.02
C LEU A 186 1.88 -22.51 25.06
N VAL A 187 2.52 -22.29 26.23
CA VAL A 187 2.40 -23.15 27.41
C VAL A 187 2.71 -24.62 27.07
N HIS A 188 3.91 -24.87 26.58
CA HIS A 188 4.36 -26.23 26.20
C HIS A 188 3.42 -26.92 25.21
N ARG A 189 2.98 -26.20 24.17
CA ARG A 189 2.09 -26.69 23.09
C ARG A 189 0.66 -27.03 23.54
N ARG A 190 0.23 -26.57 24.71
CA ARG A 190 -1.13 -26.83 25.22
C ARG A 190 -2.12 -25.74 24.84
N ARG A 191 -1.66 -24.63 24.33
CA ARG A 191 -2.48 -23.49 23.91
C ARG A 191 -2.01 -22.99 22.56
N LEU A 192 -2.93 -22.51 21.79
CA LEU A 192 -2.66 -21.88 20.50
C LEU A 192 -2.95 -20.40 20.59
N ALA A 193 -1.96 -19.60 20.31
CA ALA A 193 -2.09 -18.15 20.13
C ALA A 193 -2.40 -17.85 18.67
N LEU A 194 -3.31 -16.93 18.42
CA LEU A 194 -3.63 -16.39 17.10
C LEU A 194 -3.75 -14.88 17.16
N VAL A 195 -3.11 -14.20 16.23
CA VAL A 195 -3.06 -12.73 16.14
C VAL A 195 -3.42 -12.35 14.72
N VAL A 196 -4.31 -11.36 14.59
CA VAL A 196 -4.52 -10.58 13.35
C VAL A 196 -4.48 -9.13 13.76
N ALA A 197 -3.72 -8.32 13.05
CA ALA A 197 -3.56 -6.91 13.36
C ALA A 197 -3.33 -6.09 12.09
N ASP A 198 -3.73 -4.84 12.18
CA ASP A 198 -3.56 -3.82 11.16
C ASP A 198 -2.89 -2.59 11.77
N VAL A 199 -1.75 -2.20 11.20
CA VAL A 199 -0.99 -1.01 11.58
C VAL A 199 -1.48 0.15 10.74
N CYS A 200 -1.87 1.23 11.40
CA CYS A 200 -2.29 2.46 10.72
C CYS A 200 -1.24 2.93 9.71
N ASP A 201 -1.70 3.61 8.62
CA ASP A 201 -0.87 4.06 7.50
C ASP A 201 -0.37 2.90 6.61
N LYS A 202 0.36 3.21 5.55
CA LYS A 202 0.79 2.25 4.52
C LYS A 202 2.25 2.46 4.14
N GLY A 203 2.86 1.41 3.60
CA GLY A 203 4.24 1.46 3.11
C GLY A 203 5.27 1.08 4.16
N VAL A 204 6.52 1.52 3.95
CA VAL A 204 7.68 1.04 4.72
C VAL A 204 7.55 1.33 6.23
N GLY A 205 6.97 2.47 6.61
CA GLY A 205 6.76 2.82 8.01
C GLY A 205 5.84 1.82 8.71
N ALA A 206 4.66 1.57 8.16
CA ALA A 206 3.69 0.59 8.68
C ALA A 206 4.30 -0.81 8.74
N ALA A 207 5.04 -1.22 7.70
CA ALA A 207 5.72 -2.52 7.64
C ALA A 207 6.78 -2.71 8.75
N LEU A 208 7.54 -1.68 9.09
CA LEU A 208 8.51 -1.71 10.19
C LEU A 208 7.81 -1.81 11.55
N PHE A 209 6.72 -1.06 11.74
CA PHE A 209 5.92 -1.15 12.97
C PHE A 209 5.20 -2.48 13.09
N MET A 210 4.73 -3.06 11.99
CA MET A 210 4.20 -4.43 11.94
C MET A 210 5.21 -5.44 12.49
N ALA A 211 6.45 -5.44 11.97
CA ALA A 211 7.49 -6.33 12.41
C ALA A 211 7.85 -6.16 13.89
N LEU A 212 7.89 -4.90 14.36
CA LEU A 212 8.13 -4.55 15.77
C LEU A 212 7.00 -5.07 16.67
N ILE A 213 5.75 -4.73 16.34
CA ILE A 213 4.57 -5.10 17.15
C ILE A 213 4.43 -6.62 17.22
N ARG A 214 4.50 -7.31 16.08
CA ARG A 214 4.47 -8.78 16.04
C ARG A 214 5.54 -9.40 16.91
N SER A 215 6.79 -8.92 16.80
CA SER A 215 7.91 -9.45 17.57
C SER A 215 7.73 -9.24 19.08
N LEU A 216 7.26 -8.08 19.50
CA LEU A 216 6.97 -7.76 20.91
C LEU A 216 5.84 -8.62 21.46
N LEU A 217 4.72 -8.75 20.72
CA LEU A 217 3.58 -9.57 21.14
C LEU A 217 3.99 -11.03 21.32
N ARG A 218 4.63 -11.62 20.32
CA ARG A 218 5.04 -13.02 20.35
C ARG A 218 6.07 -13.29 21.45
N HIS A 219 7.16 -12.51 21.50
CA HIS A 219 8.22 -12.68 22.49
C HIS A 219 7.66 -12.56 23.92
N THR A 220 6.82 -11.55 24.18
CA THR A 220 6.25 -11.36 25.53
C THR A 220 5.28 -12.46 25.88
N ALA A 221 4.44 -12.92 24.94
CA ALA A 221 3.49 -14.01 25.20
C ALA A 221 4.20 -15.34 25.52
N GLU A 222 5.23 -15.70 24.73
CA GLU A 222 6.02 -16.92 24.93
C GLU A 222 6.77 -16.93 26.28
N ASN A 223 7.30 -15.77 26.72
CA ASN A 223 8.09 -15.68 27.93
C ASN A 223 7.27 -15.40 29.20
N SER A 224 6.04 -14.91 29.10
CA SER A 224 5.18 -14.63 30.27
C SER A 224 4.77 -15.89 31.04
N GLY A 225 4.75 -17.06 30.41
CA GLY A 225 4.43 -18.33 31.04
C GLY A 225 5.45 -18.82 32.09
N LEU A 226 6.72 -18.45 31.93
CA LEU A 226 7.81 -18.86 32.83
C LEU A 226 7.81 -18.10 34.16
N GLN A 227 7.41 -16.84 34.19
CA GLN A 227 7.42 -16.01 35.38
C GLN A 227 6.32 -16.37 36.39
N HIS A 228 5.19 -16.92 35.95
CA HIS A 228 4.07 -17.30 36.81
C HIS A 228 4.24 -18.65 37.53
N LEU A 229 4.99 -19.58 36.97
CA LEU A 229 5.35 -20.80 37.70
C LEU A 229 6.20 -20.54 38.96
N VAL A 230 6.97 -19.45 38.95
CA VAL A 230 7.77 -19.01 40.08
C VAL A 230 6.95 -18.21 41.10
N ALA A 231 5.92 -17.46 40.64
CA ALA A 231 5.08 -16.62 41.49
C ALA A 231 3.91 -17.38 42.15
N ALA A 232 3.34 -18.37 41.48
CA ALA A 232 2.20 -19.18 41.97
C ALA A 232 2.54 -20.05 43.21
N GLY A 233 3.84 -20.29 43.45
CA GLY A 233 4.30 -20.97 44.68
C GLY A 233 4.22 -20.13 45.97
N ARG A 234 3.81 -18.85 45.88
CA ARG A 234 3.88 -17.91 47.02
C ARG A 234 2.55 -17.29 47.46
N SER A 235 1.46 -17.47 46.77
CA SER A 235 0.19 -16.83 47.11
C SER A 235 -0.99 -17.76 46.81
N GLY A 236 -1.74 -18.16 47.84
CA GLY A 236 -2.98 -18.96 47.77
C GLY A 236 -4.15 -18.18 47.14
N GLY A 237 -3.96 -17.61 45.95
CA GLY A 237 -4.97 -16.88 45.19
C GLY A 237 -5.54 -17.71 44.02
N ARG A 238 -6.77 -17.41 43.61
CA ARG A 238 -7.49 -18.03 42.47
C ARG A 238 -6.54 -18.24 41.31
N ILE A 239 -6.47 -19.47 40.80
CA ILE A 239 -5.67 -19.85 39.62
C ILE A 239 -6.21 -19.04 38.44
N PRO A 240 -5.41 -18.13 37.80
CA PRO A 240 -5.84 -17.41 36.60
C PRO A 240 -6.17 -18.43 35.50
N VAL A 241 -7.14 -18.11 34.65
CA VAL A 241 -7.44 -18.93 33.45
C VAL A 241 -6.14 -19.06 32.65
N VAL A 242 -5.72 -20.30 32.43
CA VAL A 242 -4.45 -20.59 31.74
C VAL A 242 -4.50 -20.01 30.31
N GLY A 243 -3.59 -19.08 30.00
CA GLY A 243 -3.56 -18.32 28.74
C GLY A 243 -3.94 -16.83 28.88
N ALA A 244 -4.70 -16.46 29.91
CA ALA A 244 -5.09 -15.06 30.14
C ALA A 244 -3.91 -14.14 30.46
N THR A 245 -2.96 -14.63 31.26
CA THR A 245 -1.80 -13.83 31.69
C THR A 245 -0.80 -13.53 30.55
N PRO A 246 -0.37 -14.52 29.73
CA PRO A 246 0.47 -14.24 28.56
C PRO A 246 -0.16 -13.24 27.61
N LEU A 247 -1.45 -13.37 27.35
CA LEU A 247 -2.23 -12.50 26.48
C LEU A 247 -2.23 -11.04 27.00
N LEU A 248 -2.64 -10.83 28.24
CA LEU A 248 -2.73 -9.50 28.84
C LEU A 248 -1.35 -8.83 28.94
N ASN A 249 -0.32 -9.60 29.36
CA ASN A 249 1.04 -9.07 29.46
C ASN A 249 1.59 -8.67 28.09
N ALA A 250 1.38 -9.46 27.05
CA ALA A 250 1.86 -9.16 25.72
C ALA A 250 1.25 -7.87 25.17
N VAL A 251 -0.07 -7.72 25.26
CA VAL A 251 -0.75 -6.53 24.76
C VAL A 251 -0.39 -5.29 25.56
N THR A 252 -0.40 -5.37 26.90
CA THR A 252 -0.07 -4.25 27.78
C THR A 252 1.39 -3.81 27.62
N ALA A 253 2.34 -4.76 27.57
CA ALA A 253 3.74 -4.44 27.39
C ALA A 253 4.02 -3.80 26.02
N THR A 254 3.40 -4.32 24.96
CA THR A 254 3.51 -3.76 23.60
C THR A 254 2.94 -2.34 23.57
N ASN A 255 1.74 -2.10 24.12
CA ASN A 255 1.18 -0.77 24.22
C ASN A 255 2.10 0.20 24.99
N GLY A 256 2.58 -0.24 26.16
CA GLY A 256 3.50 0.57 26.96
C GLY A 256 4.83 0.85 26.26
N TYR A 257 5.35 -0.06 25.44
CA TYR A 257 6.55 0.17 24.63
C TYR A 257 6.29 1.21 23.54
N LEU A 258 5.23 1.07 22.78
CA LEU A 258 4.88 1.98 21.67
C LEU A 258 4.60 3.39 22.20
N THR A 259 3.81 3.53 23.25
CA THR A 259 3.45 4.84 23.79
C THR A 259 4.62 5.56 24.45
N ARG A 260 5.57 4.85 25.07
CA ARG A 260 6.77 5.48 25.64
C ARG A 260 7.81 5.89 24.60
N ASN A 261 7.98 5.08 23.53
CA ASN A 261 9.10 5.26 22.61
C ASN A 261 8.69 5.84 21.24
N HIS A 262 7.44 5.63 20.82
CA HIS A 262 6.99 5.89 19.46
C HIS A 262 5.73 6.76 19.34
N LEU A 263 5.24 7.33 20.42
CA LEU A 263 4.02 8.16 20.41
C LEU A 263 4.10 9.34 19.43
N ARG A 264 5.29 9.92 19.24
CA ARG A 264 5.50 11.05 18.33
C ARG A 264 5.40 10.67 16.86
N GLN A 265 5.69 9.44 16.50
CA GLN A 265 5.56 8.93 15.12
C GLN A 265 4.09 8.70 14.74
N GLY A 266 3.19 8.59 15.73
CA GLY A 266 1.76 8.43 15.51
C GLY A 266 1.34 7.05 15.01
N TYR A 267 2.23 6.05 14.99
CA TYR A 267 1.89 4.69 14.59
C TYR A 267 1.20 3.94 15.73
N PHE A 268 0.09 3.32 15.42
CA PHE A 268 -0.68 2.44 16.28
C PHE A 268 -1.19 1.23 15.49
N ALA A 269 -1.70 0.22 16.18
CA ALA A 269 -2.30 -0.92 15.51
C ALA A 269 -3.61 -1.31 16.18
N THR A 270 -4.59 -1.66 15.37
CA THR A 270 -5.71 -2.48 15.82
C THR A 270 -5.27 -3.93 15.88
N LEU A 271 -5.73 -4.69 16.85
CA LEU A 271 -5.38 -6.11 16.92
C LEU A 271 -6.48 -6.96 17.55
N PHE A 272 -6.63 -8.15 17.02
CA PHE A 272 -7.27 -9.26 17.71
C PHE A 272 -6.20 -10.26 18.13
N PHE A 273 -6.10 -10.54 19.42
CA PHE A 273 -5.21 -11.55 19.95
C PHE A 273 -6.00 -12.57 20.78
N GLY A 274 -6.08 -13.80 20.31
CA GLY A 274 -6.78 -14.91 20.97
C GLY A 274 -5.83 -16.00 21.45
N VAL A 275 -6.19 -16.66 22.52
CA VAL A 275 -5.53 -17.89 23.03
C VAL A 275 -6.57 -18.97 23.18
N LEU A 276 -6.47 -19.99 22.33
CA LEU A 276 -7.34 -21.15 22.28
C LEU A 276 -6.83 -22.27 23.19
N ASP A 277 -7.74 -22.90 23.91
CA ASP A 277 -7.57 -24.25 24.46
C ASP A 277 -8.09 -25.30 23.45
N PRO A 278 -7.20 -26.01 22.72
CA PRO A 278 -7.64 -26.93 21.69
C PRO A 278 -8.47 -28.12 22.22
N LEU A 279 -8.27 -28.49 23.46
CA LEU A 279 -8.99 -29.62 24.07
C LEU A 279 -10.46 -29.27 24.32
N THR A 280 -10.70 -28.09 24.87
CA THR A 280 -12.07 -27.68 25.29
C THR A 280 -12.76 -26.84 24.20
N GLY A 281 -12.01 -26.12 23.37
CA GLY A 281 -12.52 -25.12 22.43
C GLY A 281 -12.75 -23.77 23.09
N SER A 282 -12.28 -23.57 24.32
CA SER A 282 -12.39 -22.30 25.02
C SER A 282 -11.37 -21.30 24.45
N LEU A 283 -11.83 -20.12 24.09
CA LEU A 283 -11.03 -19.00 23.57
C LEU A 283 -11.08 -17.83 24.56
N VAL A 284 -9.91 -17.36 24.97
CA VAL A 284 -9.74 -16.11 25.70
C VAL A 284 -9.09 -15.12 24.75
N TYR A 285 -9.62 -13.89 24.67
CA TYR A 285 -9.10 -12.92 23.70
C TYR A 285 -9.02 -11.50 24.24
N ILE A 286 -8.22 -10.67 23.56
CA ILE A 286 -8.26 -9.22 23.60
C ILE A 286 -8.54 -8.74 22.18
N ASN A 287 -9.53 -7.89 22.03
CA ASN A 287 -9.77 -7.11 20.83
C ASN A 287 -9.42 -5.64 21.13
N GLY A 288 -8.24 -5.22 20.66
CA GLY A 288 -7.73 -3.87 20.79
C GLY A 288 -8.16 -2.99 19.61
N GLY A 289 -9.43 -2.62 19.55
CA GLY A 289 -10.00 -1.74 18.53
C GLY A 289 -10.01 -2.33 17.11
N HIS A 290 -9.89 -3.64 16.96
CA HIS A 290 -9.91 -4.33 15.68
C HIS A 290 -11.34 -4.66 15.25
N ASN A 291 -11.57 -4.88 13.95
CA ASN A 291 -12.82 -5.34 13.42
C ASN A 291 -13.30 -6.56 14.23
N PRO A 292 -14.55 -6.55 14.75
CA PRO A 292 -15.03 -7.63 15.57
C PRO A 292 -15.00 -8.98 14.82
N PRO A 293 -14.22 -9.97 15.29
CA PRO A 293 -14.25 -11.30 14.70
C PRO A 293 -15.64 -11.91 14.78
N LEU A 294 -15.97 -12.76 13.82
CA LEU A 294 -17.27 -13.39 13.70
C LEU A 294 -17.18 -14.87 14.09
N LEU A 295 -17.95 -15.28 15.11
CA LEU A 295 -18.16 -16.67 15.46
C LEU A 295 -19.35 -17.22 14.67
N ILE A 296 -19.08 -18.12 13.76
CA ILE A 296 -20.05 -18.75 12.87
C ILE A 296 -20.43 -20.10 13.45
N GLY A 297 -21.64 -20.19 14.03
CA GLY A 297 -22.13 -21.42 14.65
C GLY A 297 -22.48 -22.52 13.64
N ALA A 298 -22.32 -23.76 14.07
CA ALA A 298 -22.65 -24.95 13.28
C ALA A 298 -24.16 -25.15 13.08
N ASP A 299 -24.99 -24.46 13.84
CA ASP A 299 -26.45 -24.50 13.77
C ASP A 299 -27.06 -23.73 12.61
N GLY A 300 -26.24 -22.90 11.92
CA GLY A 300 -26.67 -22.08 10.79
C GLY A 300 -27.30 -20.75 11.20
N GLY A 301 -27.26 -20.39 12.49
CA GLY A 301 -27.67 -19.08 12.98
C GLY A 301 -26.81 -17.94 12.44
N PRO A 302 -27.21 -16.67 12.68
CA PRO A 302 -26.39 -15.51 12.31
C PRO A 302 -25.05 -15.57 13.05
N PRO A 303 -23.95 -15.11 12.41
CA PRO A 303 -22.65 -14.98 13.07
C PRO A 303 -22.73 -14.06 14.30
N VAL A 304 -22.00 -14.41 15.36
CA VAL A 304 -21.92 -13.62 16.59
C VAL A 304 -20.59 -12.84 16.56
N ALA A 305 -20.67 -11.53 16.66
CA ALA A 305 -19.48 -10.68 16.73
C ALA A 305 -18.84 -10.76 18.13
N LEU A 306 -17.51 -10.86 18.18
CA LEU A 306 -16.74 -10.79 19.42
C LEU A 306 -16.40 -9.33 19.73
N ASP A 307 -16.83 -8.87 20.89
CA ASP A 307 -16.73 -7.46 21.30
C ASP A 307 -15.31 -6.93 21.36
N VAL A 308 -15.16 -5.61 21.15
CA VAL A 308 -13.92 -4.87 21.42
C VAL A 308 -13.70 -4.81 22.94
N THR A 309 -12.49 -5.11 23.40
CA THR A 309 -12.15 -5.23 24.83
C THR A 309 -11.12 -4.19 25.32
N GLY A 310 -10.67 -3.32 24.41
CA GLY A 310 -9.72 -2.24 24.69
C GLY A 310 -9.44 -1.39 23.46
N PRO A 311 -8.72 -0.28 23.61
CA PRO A 311 -8.35 0.58 22.50
C PRO A 311 -7.24 -0.05 21.65
N ALA A 312 -7.02 0.51 20.44
CA ALA A 312 -5.87 0.17 19.60
C ALA A 312 -4.54 0.35 20.36
N VAL A 313 -3.58 -0.50 20.06
CA VAL A 313 -2.27 -0.52 20.73
C VAL A 313 -1.39 0.61 20.20
N GLY A 314 -0.81 1.40 21.11
CA GLY A 314 0.05 2.55 20.76
C GLY A 314 -0.67 3.90 20.73
N VAL A 315 -2.01 3.93 20.92
CA VAL A 315 -2.79 5.19 20.91
C VAL A 315 -2.76 5.88 22.26
N LEU A 316 -3.06 5.15 23.32
CA LEU A 316 -3.21 5.71 24.67
C LEU A 316 -2.20 5.09 25.64
N PRO A 317 -1.42 5.90 26.38
CA PRO A 317 -0.63 5.40 27.49
C PRO A 317 -1.56 4.89 28.61
N ASP A 318 -1.08 3.94 29.38
CA ASP A 318 -1.72 3.41 30.59
C ASP A 318 -3.18 2.96 30.44
N CYS A 319 -3.58 2.55 29.22
CA CYS A 319 -4.92 2.03 28.99
C CYS A 319 -5.08 0.62 29.57
N VAL A 320 -6.32 0.26 29.88
CA VAL A 320 -6.68 -1.03 30.44
C VAL A 320 -7.30 -1.90 29.34
N TYR A 321 -6.77 -3.11 29.18
CA TYR A 321 -7.36 -4.14 28.34
C TYR A 321 -8.12 -5.14 29.20
N THR A 322 -9.32 -5.49 28.79
CA THR A 322 -10.13 -6.52 29.44
C THR A 322 -10.11 -7.82 28.62
N LEU A 323 -10.44 -8.93 29.24
CA LEU A 323 -10.48 -10.24 28.57
C LEU A 323 -11.90 -10.53 28.09
N GLY A 324 -12.01 -10.88 26.81
CA GLY A 324 -13.18 -11.50 26.24
C GLY A 324 -13.09 -13.03 26.28
N TYR A 325 -14.22 -13.68 26.23
CA TYR A 325 -14.32 -15.14 26.26
C TYR A 325 -15.29 -15.62 25.19
N ALA A 326 -14.93 -16.68 24.50
CA ALA A 326 -15.79 -17.35 23.55
C ALA A 326 -15.60 -18.86 23.63
N GLN A 327 -16.57 -19.61 23.15
CA GLN A 327 -16.53 -21.08 23.08
C GLN A 327 -16.71 -21.48 21.63
N LEU A 328 -15.81 -22.31 21.11
CA LEU A 328 -15.94 -22.93 19.80
C LEU A 328 -16.35 -24.38 19.99
N ASP A 329 -17.59 -24.70 19.66
CA ASP A 329 -18.10 -26.05 19.68
C ASP A 329 -17.77 -26.81 18.36
N PRO A 330 -17.85 -28.14 18.34
CA PRO A 330 -17.60 -28.88 17.10
C PRO A 330 -18.55 -28.46 15.96
N GLY A 331 -17.98 -27.98 14.89
CA GLY A 331 -18.63 -27.41 13.70
C GLY A 331 -18.60 -25.90 13.64
N ASP A 332 -18.13 -25.21 14.67
CA ASP A 332 -18.01 -23.75 14.65
C ASP A 332 -16.76 -23.27 13.93
N THR A 333 -16.84 -22.05 13.41
CA THR A 333 -15.74 -21.36 12.75
C THR A 333 -15.58 -19.95 13.33
N LEU A 334 -14.40 -19.60 13.78
CA LEU A 334 -14.04 -18.22 14.07
C LEU A 334 -13.42 -17.60 12.80
N PHE A 335 -13.98 -16.48 12.35
CA PHE A 335 -13.49 -15.70 11.22
C PHE A 335 -12.98 -14.35 11.72
N VAL A 336 -11.68 -14.10 11.52
CA VAL A 336 -11.00 -12.85 11.87
C VAL A 336 -10.55 -12.18 10.58
N PHE A 337 -10.73 -10.87 10.48
CA PHE A 337 -10.46 -10.13 9.24
C PHE A 337 -10.08 -8.68 9.53
N THR A 338 -9.28 -8.08 8.65
CA THR A 338 -8.94 -6.65 8.68
C THR A 338 -9.96 -5.85 7.86
N ASP A 339 -9.95 -4.53 8.04
CA ASP A 339 -10.89 -3.61 7.40
C ASP A 339 -10.82 -3.61 5.86
N GLY A 340 -9.68 -4.03 5.29
CA GLY A 340 -9.55 -4.23 3.84
C GLY A 340 -10.58 -5.20 3.24
N VAL A 341 -11.29 -6.01 4.05
CA VAL A 341 -12.40 -6.85 3.58
C VAL A 341 -13.68 -6.03 3.41
N PRO A 342 -14.29 -5.43 4.46
CA PRO A 342 -15.49 -4.62 4.30
C PRO A 342 -15.25 -3.32 3.52
N GLU A 343 -14.05 -2.75 3.56
CA GLU A 343 -13.68 -1.53 2.86
C GLU A 343 -13.15 -1.76 1.44
N ALA A 344 -13.19 -2.99 0.92
CA ALA A 344 -12.87 -3.28 -0.46
C ALA A 344 -13.72 -2.40 -1.40
N ARG A 345 -13.07 -1.71 -2.35
CA ARG A 345 -13.72 -0.72 -3.22
C ARG A 345 -13.96 -1.26 -4.62
N CYS A 346 -15.18 -1.10 -5.12
CA CYS A 346 -15.47 -1.32 -6.53
C CYS A 346 -14.98 -0.14 -7.40
N PRO A 347 -14.99 -0.25 -8.75
CA PRO A 347 -14.56 0.83 -9.65
C PRO A 347 -15.32 2.16 -9.44
N ASP A 348 -16.54 2.10 -8.94
CA ASP A 348 -17.35 3.29 -8.61
C ASP A 348 -17.03 3.86 -7.21
N GLY A 349 -16.07 3.29 -6.48
CA GLY A 349 -15.62 3.73 -5.17
C GLY A 349 -16.49 3.29 -3.99
N ARG A 350 -17.52 2.47 -4.20
CA ARG A 350 -18.39 1.95 -3.11
C ARG A 350 -17.68 0.79 -2.39
N PHE A 351 -17.86 0.73 -1.07
CA PHE A 351 -17.38 -0.36 -0.23
C PHE A 351 -18.19 -1.64 -0.41
N LEU A 352 -17.59 -2.79 -0.15
CA LEU A 352 -18.28 -4.07 -0.02
C LEU A 352 -19.30 -4.01 1.13
N GLY A 353 -18.88 -3.50 2.28
CA GLY A 353 -19.69 -3.26 3.47
C GLY A 353 -19.94 -4.50 4.35
N ASP A 354 -20.19 -4.24 5.64
CA ASP A 354 -20.43 -5.29 6.64
C ASP A 354 -21.71 -6.09 6.35
N GLU A 355 -22.79 -5.44 5.91
CA GLU A 355 -24.05 -6.10 5.60
C GLU A 355 -23.87 -7.19 4.55
N ARG A 356 -23.23 -6.87 3.43
CA ARG A 356 -22.98 -7.84 2.35
C ARG A 356 -22.05 -8.95 2.81
N MET A 357 -21.04 -8.64 3.63
CA MET A 357 -20.15 -9.64 4.21
C MET A 357 -20.95 -10.63 5.10
N LEU A 358 -21.81 -10.12 5.97
CA LEU A 358 -22.68 -10.95 6.83
C LEU A 358 -23.66 -11.80 6.00
N ASP A 359 -24.30 -11.24 4.98
CA ASP A 359 -25.18 -11.97 4.07
C ASP A 359 -24.47 -13.13 3.40
N LEU A 360 -23.23 -12.93 2.95
CA LEU A 360 -22.41 -13.99 2.36
C LEU A 360 -22.08 -15.11 3.35
N LEU A 361 -21.87 -14.79 4.61
CA LEU A 361 -21.64 -15.78 5.67
C LEU A 361 -22.91 -16.51 6.09
N CYS A 362 -24.08 -15.89 5.94
CA CYS A 362 -25.39 -16.47 6.23
C CYS A 362 -25.99 -17.25 5.04
N ALA A 363 -25.54 -17.01 3.79
CA ALA A 363 -26.11 -17.59 2.60
C ALA A 363 -26.02 -19.11 2.60
N GLU A 364 -27.05 -19.75 2.04
CA GLU A 364 -27.37 -21.19 1.98
C GLU A 364 -26.21 -22.12 2.37
N ARG A 365 -26.35 -22.75 3.52
CA ARG A 365 -25.35 -23.65 4.09
C ARG A 365 -25.69 -25.13 3.84
N ASP A 366 -26.73 -25.47 3.07
CA ASP A 366 -27.23 -26.85 2.83
C ASP A 366 -27.28 -27.68 4.11
N GLY A 367 -27.51 -27.05 5.27
CA GLY A 367 -27.49 -27.69 6.57
C GLY A 367 -26.12 -28.21 7.04
N ARG A 368 -25.02 -27.80 6.37
CA ARG A 368 -23.64 -28.15 6.74
C ARG A 368 -22.91 -26.97 7.32
N PRO A 369 -22.07 -27.17 8.36
CA PRO A 369 -21.17 -26.12 8.84
C PRO A 369 -20.17 -25.74 7.74
N LEU A 370 -19.89 -24.43 7.59
CA LEU A 370 -18.84 -23.96 6.70
C LEU A 370 -17.47 -24.26 7.33
N SER A 371 -16.61 -25.01 6.62
CA SER A 371 -15.21 -25.13 7.02
C SER A 371 -14.50 -23.78 6.94
N GLY A 372 -13.43 -23.62 7.71
CA GLY A 372 -12.62 -22.41 7.68
C GLY A 372 -12.20 -22.01 6.26
N LYS A 373 -11.73 -22.97 5.48
CA LYS A 373 -11.36 -22.77 4.09
C LYS A 373 -12.52 -22.27 3.22
N ALA A 374 -13.73 -22.84 3.39
CA ALA A 374 -14.91 -22.42 2.62
C ALA A 374 -15.33 -20.99 2.93
N VAL A 375 -15.20 -20.56 4.20
CA VAL A 375 -15.41 -19.15 4.60
C VAL A 375 -14.44 -18.24 3.89
N LEU A 376 -13.13 -18.54 3.93
CA LEU A 376 -12.11 -17.71 3.31
C LEU A 376 -12.24 -17.66 1.78
N ASP A 377 -12.49 -18.79 1.13
CA ASP A 377 -12.63 -18.84 -0.33
C ASP A 377 -13.85 -18.02 -0.79
N ARG A 378 -14.97 -18.08 -0.05
CA ARG A 378 -16.17 -17.28 -0.32
C ARG A 378 -15.90 -15.79 -0.16
N MET A 379 -15.23 -15.40 0.92
CA MET A 379 -14.90 -13.98 1.17
C MET A 379 -13.88 -13.45 0.16
N ASP A 380 -12.83 -14.21 -0.12
CA ASP A 380 -11.80 -13.79 -1.11
C ASP A 380 -12.42 -13.62 -2.51
N SER A 381 -13.31 -14.55 -2.92
CA SER A 381 -14.04 -14.43 -4.18
C SER A 381 -14.92 -13.18 -4.20
N ALA A 382 -15.67 -12.92 -3.13
CA ALA A 382 -16.55 -11.75 -3.04
C ALA A 382 -15.76 -10.43 -3.08
N VAL A 383 -14.64 -10.35 -2.37
CA VAL A 383 -13.74 -9.18 -2.42
C VAL A 383 -13.20 -8.96 -3.83
N ARG A 384 -12.72 -10.02 -4.50
CA ARG A 384 -12.18 -9.93 -5.87
C ARG A 384 -13.26 -9.53 -6.88
N GLU A 385 -14.45 -10.13 -6.81
CA GLU A 385 -15.58 -9.80 -7.68
C GLU A 385 -16.03 -8.35 -7.49
N HIS A 386 -16.09 -7.89 -6.22
CA HIS A 386 -16.48 -6.52 -5.91
C HIS A 386 -15.43 -5.50 -6.39
N THR A 387 -14.15 -5.78 -6.17
CA THR A 387 -13.04 -4.92 -6.61
C THR A 387 -12.95 -4.87 -8.14
N GLY A 388 -13.16 -5.99 -8.83
CA GLY A 388 -13.13 -6.05 -10.29
C GLY A 388 -11.83 -5.52 -10.86
N SER A 389 -11.90 -4.45 -11.66
CA SER A 389 -10.75 -3.78 -12.28
C SER A 389 -10.14 -2.65 -11.45
N ALA A 390 -10.70 -2.34 -10.27
CA ALA A 390 -10.14 -1.31 -9.40
C ALA A 390 -8.85 -1.80 -8.74
N GLU A 391 -7.94 -0.88 -8.45
CA GLU A 391 -6.74 -1.16 -7.68
C GLU A 391 -7.12 -1.47 -6.22
N GLN A 392 -6.47 -2.49 -5.64
CA GLN A 392 -6.67 -2.82 -4.23
C GLN A 392 -6.23 -1.66 -3.34
N HIS A 393 -7.16 -1.16 -2.53
CA HIS A 393 -6.93 0.05 -1.75
C HIS A 393 -6.22 -0.23 -0.43
N ASP A 394 -6.57 -1.35 0.23
CA ASP A 394 -5.99 -1.74 1.53
C ASP A 394 -5.53 -3.18 1.56
N ASP A 395 -4.67 -3.49 2.55
CA ASP A 395 -4.25 -4.86 2.81
C ASP A 395 -5.47 -5.71 3.19
N VAL A 396 -5.50 -6.95 2.74
CA VAL A 396 -6.58 -7.90 3.04
C VAL A 396 -6.01 -9.07 3.78
N THR A 397 -6.35 -9.16 5.06
CA THR A 397 -5.96 -10.27 5.92
C THR A 397 -7.20 -10.96 6.47
N MET A 398 -7.28 -12.27 6.29
CA MET A 398 -8.36 -13.11 6.80
C MET A 398 -7.78 -14.38 7.40
N LEU A 399 -8.23 -14.73 8.60
CA LEU A 399 -7.90 -15.96 9.30
C LEU A 399 -9.19 -16.69 9.68
N ALA A 400 -9.25 -17.99 9.40
CA ALA A 400 -10.34 -18.86 9.85
C ALA A 400 -9.77 -19.99 10.71
N LEU A 401 -10.37 -20.14 11.91
CA LEU A 401 -10.13 -21.25 12.82
C LEU A 401 -11.41 -22.08 12.91
N HIS A 402 -11.38 -23.32 12.45
CA HIS A 402 -12.54 -24.20 12.41
C HIS A 402 -12.32 -25.44 13.29
N ARG A 403 -13.36 -25.82 14.03
CA ARG A 403 -13.39 -27.06 14.80
C ARG A 403 -14.30 -28.08 14.08
N PRO A 404 -13.75 -29.01 13.28
CA PRO A 404 -14.56 -30.01 12.58
C PRO A 404 -15.43 -30.83 13.53
N ARG A 405 -16.62 -31.22 13.09
CA ARG A 405 -17.40 -32.23 13.78
C ARG A 405 -16.73 -33.60 13.63
N ALA A 406 -16.57 -34.34 14.72
CA ALA A 406 -16.10 -35.71 14.62
C ALA A 406 -16.98 -36.48 13.62
N ALA A 407 -16.35 -37.14 12.63
CA ALA A 407 -17.09 -38.02 11.72
C ALA A 407 -17.86 -39.02 12.56
N ARG A 408 -19.21 -39.11 12.40
CA ARG A 408 -19.97 -40.18 13.00
C ARG A 408 -19.40 -41.47 12.44
N GLY A 409 -18.70 -42.23 13.28
CA GLY A 409 -18.25 -43.57 12.93
C GLY A 409 -19.46 -44.40 12.42
N PRO A 410 -19.23 -45.33 11.46
CA PRO A 410 -20.31 -46.22 11.04
C PRO A 410 -20.87 -46.91 12.29
N HIS A 411 -22.17 -46.83 12.46
CA HIS A 411 -22.90 -47.50 13.55
C HIS A 411 -22.40 -48.93 13.70
N GLY A 412 -21.68 -49.22 14.81
CA GLY A 412 -21.36 -50.60 15.17
C GLY A 412 -22.68 -51.36 15.26
N SER A 413 -22.85 -52.33 14.40
CA SER A 413 -23.95 -53.28 14.46
C SER A 413 -23.96 -53.87 15.87
N ARG A 414 -25.06 -53.67 16.62
CA ARG A 414 -25.32 -54.38 17.84
C ARG A 414 -25.19 -55.89 17.53
N ALA A 415 -24.08 -56.46 17.97
CA ALA A 415 -23.98 -57.91 18.07
C ALA A 415 -25.06 -58.38 19.03
N GLY A 416 -26.09 -59.04 18.50
CA GLY A 416 -27.11 -59.70 19.34
C GLY A 416 -26.41 -60.75 20.19
N TYR A 417 -26.62 -60.68 21.47
CA TYR A 417 -26.33 -61.80 22.37
C TYR A 417 -27.25 -62.96 22.01
N PRO A 418 -26.72 -64.19 21.83
CA PRO A 418 -27.61 -65.37 21.73
C PRO A 418 -28.20 -65.67 23.10
N GLU A 419 -29.54 -65.77 23.17
CA GLU A 419 -30.28 -66.38 24.33
C GLU A 419 -29.80 -67.82 24.49
N ALA A 420 -29.31 -68.12 25.68
CA ALA A 420 -29.07 -69.51 26.13
C ALA A 420 -30.34 -70.21 26.45
N ALA A 421 -30.59 -71.34 25.80
CA ALA A 421 -31.58 -72.35 26.19
C ALA A 421 -31.04 -73.28 27.27
#